data_c76a6292d4a6dde7fbfccd8763604557
#
_entry.id   c76a6292d4a6dde7fbfccd8763604557
#
_cell.length_a   1.000
_cell.length_b   1.000
_cell.length_c   1.000
_cell.angle_alpha   90.00
_cell.angle_beta   90.00
_cell.angle_gamma   90.00
#
_symmetry.space_group_name_H-M   'P 1'
#
loop_
_entity.id
_entity.type
_entity.pdbx_description
1 polymer ?
#
loop_
_entity_poly.entity_id
_entity_poly.type
_entity_poly.pdbx_seq_one_letter_code
_entity_poly.pdbx_strand_id
1 'polypeptide(L)'
;FGLFGVDVPTTLHLGGVDLEWGPVLVVGVFTTLLAVGTKLSTRINSVFTILKVGITLFVIVAGFFYVKAENYTPFIPPSQPAEHPSGLEQPLFAFLSGMEPTTYGVVGILSGAALVFFAFIGFDVVATTAEETKDPQRAIPRGVLGGLAIVTVLYVLVTVVVTGMVSYQDLAASGSPSLTTAFVLVGADWAGKVISVGILVGLTSVIMVLLLGLTRVVFAMSRDGLLPRGVSRTSPRFRTPVRLQVGVGIVVALIAGLSKVELLEEMINIGTLSAFVLVSFGVPILRRTRPDLARGFRVPWSPVLPILSGLACLWLMTNLTTLTWLRFLAWMAAGLVIYTVYSYRHSRIGRGEEPEPADEPAPAH
;
A
#
# COMPACT_ATOMS: atom_id res chain seq x y z
N PHE A 1 -7.13 21.90 1.78
CA PHE A 1 -7.19 23.32 1.38
C PHE A 1 -8.31 24.05 2.10
N GLY A 2 -9.51 23.50 2.32
CA GLY A 2 -10.61 24.14 3.04
C GLY A 2 -10.23 24.67 4.44
N LEU A 3 -9.39 23.98 5.19
CA LEU A 3 -8.84 24.41 6.49
C LEU A 3 -8.01 25.70 6.43
N PHE A 4 -7.48 26.04 5.24
CA PHE A 4 -6.72 27.26 4.99
C PHE A 4 -7.56 28.34 4.29
N GLY A 5 -8.88 28.12 4.15
CA GLY A 5 -9.80 29.05 3.49
C GLY A 5 -9.65 29.14 1.97
N VAL A 6 -9.07 28.11 1.35
CA VAL A 6 -8.89 28.01 -0.11
C VAL A 6 -9.77 26.90 -0.64
N ASP A 7 -10.89 27.25 -1.23
CA ASP A 7 -11.76 26.30 -1.93
C ASP A 7 -11.29 26.18 -3.39
N VAL A 8 -10.62 25.08 -3.68
CA VAL A 8 -10.21 24.73 -5.05
C VAL A 8 -11.13 23.61 -5.54
N PRO A 9 -11.83 23.78 -6.65
CA PRO A 9 -12.61 22.68 -7.24
C PRO A 9 -11.66 21.51 -7.56
N THR A 10 -11.90 20.35 -6.97
CA THR A 10 -11.04 19.17 -7.13
C THR A 10 -11.38 18.36 -8.37
N THR A 11 -12.60 18.50 -8.88
CA THR A 11 -13.12 17.75 -10.03
C THR A 11 -13.32 18.65 -11.25
N LEU A 12 -12.88 18.16 -12.40
CA LEU A 12 -13.16 18.74 -13.71
C LEU A 12 -14.20 17.87 -14.41
N HIS A 13 -15.36 18.44 -14.71
CA HIS A 13 -16.42 17.78 -15.48
C HIS A 13 -16.13 17.88 -16.97
N LEU A 14 -15.61 16.83 -17.58
CA LEU A 14 -15.29 16.76 -19.00
C LEU A 14 -16.27 15.80 -19.71
N GLY A 15 -17.32 16.36 -20.33
CA GLY A 15 -18.20 15.59 -21.22
C GLY A 15 -18.86 14.34 -20.58
N GLY A 16 -19.21 14.39 -19.29
CA GLY A 16 -19.83 13.29 -18.55
C GLY A 16 -18.85 12.39 -17.76
N VAL A 17 -17.58 12.74 -17.74
CA VAL A 17 -16.55 12.08 -16.95
C VAL A 17 -16.03 13.07 -15.89
N ASP A 18 -16.04 12.66 -14.65
CA ASP A 18 -15.50 13.41 -13.53
C ASP A 18 -14.02 13.07 -13.37
N LEU A 19 -13.14 14.01 -13.69
CA LEU A 19 -11.71 13.87 -13.57
C LEU A 19 -11.21 14.61 -12.33
N GLU A 20 -10.61 13.90 -11.39
CA GLU A 20 -9.88 14.49 -10.28
C GLU A 20 -8.49 14.94 -10.75
N TRP A 21 -8.31 16.22 -11.02
CA TRP A 21 -7.06 16.76 -11.57
C TRP A 21 -5.91 16.79 -10.56
N GLY A 22 -6.20 16.88 -9.26
CA GLY A 22 -5.19 16.92 -8.21
C GLY A 22 -4.25 15.72 -8.22
N PRO A 23 -4.75 14.47 -8.16
CA PRO A 23 -3.95 13.25 -8.30
C PRO A 23 -3.15 13.20 -9.61
N VAL A 24 -3.76 13.60 -10.73
CA VAL A 24 -3.11 13.62 -12.05
C VAL A 24 -1.89 14.55 -12.05
N LEU A 25 -2.04 15.75 -11.49
CA LEU A 25 -0.96 16.72 -11.37
C LEU A 25 0.19 16.18 -10.51
N VAL A 26 -0.14 15.64 -9.32
CA VAL A 26 0.86 15.10 -8.39
C VAL A 26 1.65 13.96 -9.03
N VAL A 27 0.95 12.99 -9.64
CA VAL A 27 1.59 11.88 -10.34
C VAL A 27 2.44 12.38 -11.52
N GLY A 28 1.97 13.36 -12.27
CA GLY A 28 2.71 13.97 -13.38
C GLY A 28 4.02 14.61 -12.93
N VAL A 29 3.99 15.38 -11.85
CA VAL A 29 5.20 15.99 -11.26
C VAL A 29 6.21 14.92 -10.83
N PHE A 30 5.78 13.91 -10.06
CA PHE A 30 6.69 12.86 -9.59
C PHE A 30 7.20 11.97 -10.71
N THR A 31 6.38 11.65 -11.69
CA THR A 31 6.81 10.94 -12.90
C THR A 31 7.90 11.70 -13.62
N THR A 32 7.74 13.01 -13.78
CA THR A 32 8.75 13.86 -14.43
C THR A 32 10.05 13.91 -13.62
N LEU A 33 9.97 14.10 -12.30
CA LEU A 33 11.14 14.09 -11.42
C LEU A 33 11.91 12.77 -11.48
N LEU A 34 11.21 11.64 -11.46
CA LEU A 34 11.83 10.31 -11.57
C LEU A 34 12.43 10.08 -12.98
N ALA A 35 11.74 10.53 -14.04
CA ALA A 35 12.23 10.39 -15.42
C ALA A 35 13.53 11.17 -15.66
N VAL A 36 13.67 12.35 -15.08
CA VAL A 36 14.91 13.16 -15.13
C VAL A 36 16.04 12.52 -14.33
N GLY A 37 15.75 11.53 -13.48
CA GLY A 37 16.76 10.80 -12.73
C GLY A 37 17.20 11.50 -11.45
N THR A 38 16.28 12.25 -10.82
CA THR A 38 16.54 12.79 -9.49
C THR A 38 16.70 11.65 -8.50
N LYS A 39 17.95 11.33 -8.16
CA LYS A 39 18.24 10.44 -7.04
C LYS A 39 17.81 11.16 -5.77
N LEU A 40 16.73 10.71 -5.14
CA LEU A 40 16.45 11.14 -3.79
C LEU A 40 17.63 10.73 -2.94
N SER A 41 18.44 11.72 -2.53
CA SER A 41 19.55 11.45 -1.66
C SER A 41 19.02 10.73 -0.42
N THR A 42 19.73 9.70 0.05
CA THR A 42 19.40 9.00 1.30
C THR A 42 19.17 9.99 2.45
N ARG A 43 19.86 11.12 2.44
CA ARG A 43 19.66 12.22 3.41
C ARG A 43 18.27 12.84 3.32
N ILE A 44 17.79 13.14 2.11
CA ILE A 44 16.45 13.72 1.90
C ILE A 44 15.38 12.74 2.36
N ASN A 45 15.50 11.46 1.99
CA ASN A 45 14.57 10.43 2.45
C ASN A 45 14.57 10.27 3.97
N SER A 46 15.75 10.35 4.61
CA SER A 46 15.84 10.33 6.08
C SER A 46 15.15 11.53 6.73
N VAL A 47 15.28 12.73 6.16
CA VAL A 47 14.59 13.94 6.64
C VAL A 47 13.08 13.75 6.57
N PHE A 48 12.54 13.27 5.43
CA PHE A 48 11.11 12.97 5.31
C PHE A 48 10.64 11.92 6.32
N THR A 49 11.44 10.89 6.57
CA THR A 49 11.11 9.85 7.55
C THR A 49 11.06 10.42 8.96
N ILE A 50 12.05 11.22 9.35
CA ILE A 50 12.09 11.89 10.67
C ILE A 50 10.89 12.81 10.82
N LEU A 51 10.55 13.58 9.78
CA LEU A 51 9.39 14.47 9.81
C LEU A 51 8.07 13.70 9.98
N LYS A 52 7.89 12.58 9.27
CA LYS A 52 6.69 11.73 9.41
C LYS A 52 6.56 11.16 10.82
N VAL A 53 7.64 10.62 11.35
CA VAL A 53 7.65 10.10 12.72
C VAL A 53 7.40 11.24 13.71
N GLY A 54 7.99 12.42 13.48
CA GLY A 54 7.76 13.62 14.30
C GLY A 54 6.30 14.06 14.30
N ILE A 55 5.62 14.10 13.14
CA ILE A 55 4.19 14.42 13.04
C ILE A 55 3.33 13.35 13.73
N THR A 56 3.68 12.08 13.59
CA THR A 56 2.95 10.99 14.27
C THR A 56 3.08 11.09 15.79
N LEU A 57 4.28 11.36 16.28
CA LEU A 57 4.51 11.63 17.70
C LEU A 57 3.79 12.89 18.18
N PHE A 58 3.76 13.93 17.36
CA PHE A 58 2.99 15.14 17.64
C PHE A 58 1.49 14.83 17.78
N VAL A 59 0.91 14.03 16.89
CA VAL A 59 -0.50 13.57 17.00
C VAL A 59 -0.74 12.86 18.33
N ILE A 60 0.16 11.94 18.71
CA ILE A 60 0.04 11.18 19.96
C ILE A 60 0.12 12.12 21.17
N VAL A 61 1.14 12.97 21.24
CA VAL A 61 1.38 13.84 22.39
C VAL A 61 0.31 14.93 22.49
N ALA A 62 0.01 15.63 21.39
CA ALA A 62 -0.99 16.69 21.39
C ALA A 62 -2.39 16.13 21.63
N GLY A 63 -2.73 15.00 21.01
CA GLY A 63 -4.04 14.36 21.17
C GLY A 63 -4.25 13.80 22.58
N PHE A 64 -3.20 13.37 23.27
CA PHE A 64 -3.30 12.83 24.63
C PHE A 64 -3.98 13.80 25.62
N PHE A 65 -3.80 15.09 25.44
CA PHE A 65 -4.42 16.14 26.29
C PHE A 65 -5.94 16.26 26.10
N TYR A 66 -6.49 15.71 25.01
CA TYR A 66 -7.91 15.74 24.69
C TYR A 66 -8.60 14.40 24.90
N VAL A 67 -7.88 13.38 25.40
CA VAL A 67 -8.43 12.04 25.65
C VAL A 67 -9.43 12.08 26.80
N LYS A 68 -10.61 11.51 26.56
CA LYS A 68 -11.67 11.31 27.54
C LYS A 68 -11.91 9.80 27.70
N ALA A 69 -11.83 9.30 28.92
CA ALA A 69 -11.99 7.86 29.19
C ALA A 69 -13.37 7.31 28.80
N GLU A 70 -14.39 8.17 28.81
CA GLU A 70 -15.76 7.83 28.41
C GLU A 70 -15.87 7.39 26.95
N ASN A 71 -15.02 7.90 26.06
CA ASN A 71 -15.02 7.56 24.64
C ASN A 71 -14.59 6.11 24.35
N TYR A 72 -13.97 5.43 25.30
CA TYR A 72 -13.63 4.01 25.19
C TYR A 72 -14.78 3.06 25.57
N THR A 73 -15.92 3.60 25.95
CA THR A 73 -17.07 2.79 26.39
C THR A 73 -18.25 2.99 25.43
N PRO A 74 -18.77 1.93 24.81
CA PRO A 74 -18.33 0.52 24.89
C PRO A 74 -17.05 0.26 24.07
N PHE A 75 -16.11 -0.55 24.59
CA PHE A 75 -14.87 -0.88 23.90
C PHE A 75 -15.10 -1.62 22.56
N ILE A 76 -16.08 -2.50 22.53
CA ILE A 76 -16.61 -3.10 21.29
C ILE A 76 -18.01 -2.54 21.07
N PRO A 77 -18.23 -1.68 20.07
CA PRO A 77 -19.54 -1.16 19.78
C PRO A 77 -20.54 -2.28 19.45
N PRO A 78 -21.81 -2.15 19.81
CA PRO A 78 -22.81 -3.15 19.47
C PRO A 78 -22.92 -3.28 17.94
N SER A 79 -23.05 -4.51 17.49
CA SER A 79 -23.27 -4.84 16.08
C SER A 79 -24.59 -4.22 15.58
N GLN A 80 -24.54 -3.55 14.44
CA GLN A 80 -25.69 -2.96 13.77
C GLN A 80 -25.82 -3.53 12.36
N PRO A 81 -27.02 -3.73 11.82
CA PRO A 81 -27.19 -4.07 10.41
C PRO A 81 -26.53 -3.01 9.53
N ALA A 82 -25.80 -3.42 8.52
CA ALA A 82 -25.19 -2.48 7.59
C ALA A 82 -26.25 -1.83 6.70
N GLU A 83 -26.21 -0.51 6.55
CA GLU A 83 -27.28 0.25 5.89
C GLU A 83 -27.50 -0.11 4.43
N HIS A 84 -26.54 -0.63 3.68
CA HIS A 84 -26.69 -0.97 2.26
C HIS A 84 -25.72 -2.02 1.68
N PRO A 85 -25.61 -3.20 2.19
CA PRO A 85 -24.88 -4.22 1.44
C PRO A 85 -25.87 -5.11 0.71
N SER A 86 -26.24 -4.76 -0.51
CA SER A 86 -27.03 -5.64 -1.38
C SER A 86 -26.13 -6.33 -2.41
N GLY A 87 -26.31 -7.62 -2.57
CA GLY A 87 -25.67 -8.37 -3.65
C GLY A 87 -24.15 -8.45 -3.54
N LEU A 88 -23.44 -7.96 -4.55
CA LEU A 88 -21.98 -8.10 -4.68
C LEU A 88 -21.15 -7.13 -3.83
N GLU A 89 -21.78 -6.16 -3.20
CA GLU A 89 -21.08 -5.20 -2.31
C GLU A 89 -20.91 -5.74 -0.89
N GLN A 90 -21.44 -6.90 -0.59
CA GLN A 90 -21.24 -7.59 0.68
C GLN A 90 -19.84 -8.19 0.78
N PRO A 91 -19.25 -8.28 2.00
CA PRO A 91 -18.09 -9.10 2.24
C PRO A 91 -18.27 -10.53 1.72
N LEU A 92 -17.27 -11.11 1.09
CA LEU A 92 -17.37 -12.45 0.52
C LEU A 92 -17.79 -13.47 1.57
N PHE A 93 -17.31 -13.34 2.79
CA PHE A 93 -17.69 -14.23 3.90
C PHE A 93 -19.18 -14.16 4.19
N ALA A 94 -19.77 -12.97 4.26
CA ALA A 94 -21.19 -12.78 4.48
C ALA A 94 -22.03 -13.34 3.31
N PHE A 95 -21.59 -13.05 2.07
CA PHE A 95 -22.23 -13.55 0.86
C PHE A 95 -22.27 -15.09 0.79
N LEU A 96 -21.16 -15.77 1.14
CA LEU A 96 -21.08 -17.23 1.10
C LEU A 96 -21.79 -17.91 2.28
N SER A 97 -21.80 -17.29 3.46
CA SER A 97 -22.42 -17.83 4.67
C SER A 97 -23.91 -17.53 4.76
N GLY A 98 -24.44 -16.60 3.95
CA GLY A 98 -25.82 -16.11 4.05
C GLY A 98 -26.09 -15.28 5.31
N MET A 99 -25.04 -14.81 5.99
CA MET A 99 -25.16 -13.96 7.17
C MET A 99 -25.45 -12.51 6.73
N GLU A 100 -26.35 -11.84 7.47
CA GLU A 100 -26.55 -10.41 7.24
C GLU A 100 -25.26 -9.65 7.57
N PRO A 101 -24.78 -8.80 6.67
CA PRO A 101 -23.60 -7.99 6.93
C PRO A 101 -23.90 -6.99 8.04
N THR A 102 -22.95 -6.87 8.96
CA THR A 102 -23.08 -5.98 10.11
C THR A 102 -21.96 -4.95 10.11
N THR A 103 -22.33 -3.72 10.47
CA THR A 103 -21.39 -2.65 10.80
C THR A 103 -21.13 -2.71 12.30
N TYR A 104 -19.90 -2.42 12.71
CA TYR A 104 -19.45 -2.53 14.11
C TYR A 104 -19.44 -3.97 14.65
N GLY A 105 -19.32 -4.14 15.93
CA GLY A 105 -19.14 -5.45 16.56
C GLY A 105 -17.82 -6.13 16.15
N VAL A 106 -17.68 -7.40 16.48
CA VAL A 106 -16.47 -8.18 16.16
C VAL A 106 -16.27 -8.33 14.64
N VAL A 107 -17.35 -8.56 13.88
CA VAL A 107 -17.29 -8.71 12.43
C VAL A 107 -16.89 -7.39 11.76
N GLY A 108 -17.44 -6.26 12.22
CA GLY A 108 -17.06 -4.92 11.74
C GLY A 108 -15.60 -4.59 12.03
N ILE A 109 -15.07 -4.98 13.20
CA ILE A 109 -13.64 -4.83 13.52
C ILE A 109 -12.76 -5.63 12.55
N LEU A 110 -13.13 -6.87 12.23
CA LEU A 110 -12.38 -7.72 11.31
C LEU A 110 -12.44 -7.20 9.87
N SER A 111 -13.59 -6.70 9.43
CA SER A 111 -13.73 -6.05 8.13
C SER A 111 -12.91 -4.75 8.07
N GLY A 112 -12.94 -3.94 9.13
CA GLY A 112 -12.09 -2.75 9.27
C GLY A 112 -10.60 -3.10 9.24
N ALA A 113 -10.18 -4.19 9.90
CA ALA A 113 -8.80 -4.66 9.87
C ALA A 113 -8.35 -5.04 8.45
N ALA A 114 -9.25 -5.61 7.63
CA ALA A 114 -8.95 -5.93 6.23
C ALA A 114 -8.73 -4.66 5.38
N LEU A 115 -9.49 -3.59 5.63
CA LEU A 115 -9.29 -2.29 4.96
C LEU A 115 -8.02 -1.59 5.45
N VAL A 116 -7.83 -1.52 6.77
CA VAL A 116 -6.67 -0.84 7.39
C VAL A 116 -5.35 -1.56 7.09
N PHE A 117 -5.38 -2.81 6.63
CA PHE A 117 -4.19 -3.52 6.17
C PHE A 117 -3.41 -2.72 5.12
N PHE A 118 -4.09 -1.92 4.30
CA PHE A 118 -3.49 -0.95 3.37
C PHE A 118 -2.41 -0.08 4.03
N ALA A 119 -2.61 0.33 5.28
CA ALA A 119 -1.66 1.19 6.01
C ALA A 119 -0.30 0.52 6.31
N PHE A 120 -0.21 -0.80 6.20
CA PHE A 120 1.04 -1.55 6.37
C PHE A 120 1.77 -1.82 5.05
N ILE A 121 1.16 -1.50 3.89
CA ILE A 121 1.78 -1.74 2.59
C ILE A 121 2.99 -0.83 2.41
N GLY A 122 4.06 -1.38 1.83
CA GLY A 122 5.31 -0.68 1.55
C GLY A 122 6.55 -1.36 2.15
N PHE A 123 6.42 -2.22 3.15
CA PHE A 123 7.55 -2.99 3.64
C PHE A 123 8.06 -4.03 2.62
N ASP A 124 7.20 -4.46 1.71
CA ASP A 124 7.50 -5.34 0.57
C ASP A 124 8.42 -4.65 -0.45
N VAL A 125 8.29 -3.32 -0.62
CA VAL A 125 9.19 -2.53 -1.47
C VAL A 125 10.64 -2.61 -0.99
N VAL A 126 10.88 -2.79 0.31
CA VAL A 126 12.23 -3.00 0.87
C VAL A 126 12.87 -4.25 0.27
N ALA A 127 12.10 -5.29 -0.01
CA ALA A 127 12.63 -6.51 -0.64
C ALA A 127 13.15 -6.26 -2.06
N THR A 128 12.59 -5.30 -2.79
CA THR A 128 13.07 -4.93 -4.14
C THR A 128 14.44 -4.23 -4.14
N THR A 129 14.89 -3.73 -2.98
CA THR A 129 16.20 -3.09 -2.82
C THR A 129 17.29 -4.06 -2.39
N ALA A 130 17.00 -5.36 -2.38
CA ALA A 130 17.94 -6.40 -1.92
C ALA A 130 19.24 -6.41 -2.72
N GLU A 131 19.16 -6.19 -4.03
CA GLU A 131 20.31 -6.17 -4.94
C GLU A 131 21.24 -4.97 -4.69
N GLU A 132 20.72 -3.87 -4.12
CA GLU A 132 21.48 -2.65 -3.82
C GLU A 132 21.98 -2.60 -2.36
N THR A 133 21.59 -3.58 -1.52
CA THR A 133 21.84 -3.55 -0.08
C THR A 133 23.10 -4.32 0.27
N LYS A 134 23.96 -3.74 1.11
CA LYS A 134 25.09 -4.44 1.71
C LYS A 134 24.60 -5.47 2.72
N ASP A 135 25.07 -6.73 2.59
CA ASP A 135 24.64 -7.86 3.44
C ASP A 135 23.11 -8.00 3.52
N PRO A 136 22.42 -8.21 2.35
CA PRO A 136 20.94 -8.18 2.30
C PRO A 136 20.30 -9.26 3.17
N GLN A 137 20.98 -10.40 3.35
CA GLN A 137 20.48 -11.52 4.15
C GLN A 137 20.27 -11.19 5.63
N ARG A 138 20.99 -10.19 6.15
CA ARG A 138 20.86 -9.71 7.54
C ARG A 138 20.15 -8.36 7.62
N ALA A 139 20.47 -7.44 6.70
CA ALA A 139 19.96 -6.07 6.73
C ALA A 139 18.46 -6.02 6.47
N ILE A 140 17.96 -6.73 5.44
CA ILE A 140 16.55 -6.72 5.07
C ILE A 140 15.61 -7.28 6.16
N PRO A 141 15.84 -8.48 6.71
CA PRO A 141 14.96 -8.98 7.77
C PRO A 141 14.93 -8.05 9.00
N ARG A 142 16.06 -7.49 9.40
CA ARG A 142 16.12 -6.56 10.53
C ARG A 142 15.40 -5.25 10.22
N GLY A 143 15.59 -4.70 9.02
CA GLY A 143 14.92 -3.49 8.58
C GLY A 143 13.41 -3.64 8.51
N VAL A 144 12.93 -4.73 7.91
CA VAL A 144 11.50 -5.02 7.78
C VAL A 144 10.86 -5.28 9.15
N LEU A 145 11.41 -6.20 9.95
CA LEU A 145 10.84 -6.54 11.26
C LEU A 145 10.91 -5.37 12.24
N GLY A 146 12.04 -4.65 12.28
CA GLY A 146 12.20 -3.48 13.14
C GLY A 146 11.27 -2.34 12.72
N GLY A 147 11.18 -2.07 11.42
CA GLY A 147 10.25 -1.06 10.88
C GLY A 147 8.80 -1.39 11.19
N LEU A 148 8.36 -2.64 10.93
CA LEU A 148 7.00 -3.09 11.25
C LEU A 148 6.69 -2.97 12.76
N ALA A 149 7.62 -3.36 13.62
CA ALA A 149 7.43 -3.25 15.08
C ALA A 149 7.22 -1.79 15.50
N ILE A 150 8.07 -0.86 15.02
CA ILE A 150 7.96 0.57 15.33
C ILE A 150 6.63 1.12 14.81
N VAL A 151 6.30 0.84 13.55
CA VAL A 151 5.06 1.34 12.92
C VAL A 151 3.83 0.79 13.63
N THR A 152 3.82 -0.49 14.00
CA THR A 152 2.70 -1.08 14.75
C THR A 152 2.48 -0.38 16.08
N VAL A 153 3.54 -0.12 16.85
CA VAL A 153 3.44 0.61 18.12
C VAL A 153 2.88 2.01 17.90
N LEU A 154 3.39 2.73 16.89
CA LEU A 154 2.88 4.06 16.54
C LEU A 154 1.40 4.04 16.14
N TYR A 155 0.97 3.08 15.33
CA TYR A 155 -0.42 2.93 14.93
C TYR A 155 -1.36 2.64 16.10
N VAL A 156 -0.95 1.73 17.00
CA VAL A 156 -1.71 1.45 18.21
C VAL A 156 -1.84 2.70 19.07
N LEU A 157 -0.76 3.44 19.28
CA LEU A 157 -0.78 4.67 20.08
C LEU A 157 -1.67 5.76 19.45
N VAL A 158 -1.57 5.98 18.12
CA VAL A 158 -2.43 6.92 17.40
C VAL A 158 -3.89 6.50 17.52
N THR A 159 -4.18 5.21 17.31
CA THR A 159 -5.56 4.71 17.40
C THR A 159 -6.13 4.92 18.80
N VAL A 160 -5.37 4.55 19.85
CA VAL A 160 -5.80 4.75 21.24
C VAL A 160 -6.07 6.25 21.51
N VAL A 161 -5.18 7.13 21.10
CA VAL A 161 -5.36 8.57 21.32
C VAL A 161 -6.57 9.10 20.56
N VAL A 162 -6.69 8.81 19.27
CA VAL A 162 -7.77 9.36 18.43
C VAL A 162 -9.14 8.85 18.87
N THR A 163 -9.26 7.56 19.20
CA THR A 163 -10.53 7.00 19.72
C THR A 163 -10.86 7.51 21.12
N GLY A 164 -9.86 7.91 21.90
CA GLY A 164 -10.07 8.58 23.17
C GLY A 164 -10.43 10.06 23.04
N MET A 165 -10.01 10.73 21.98
CA MET A 165 -10.33 12.15 21.74
C MET A 165 -11.77 12.35 21.30
N VAL A 166 -12.23 11.54 20.35
CA VAL A 166 -13.52 11.70 19.68
C VAL A 166 -14.24 10.35 19.64
N SER A 167 -15.55 10.36 19.89
CA SER A 167 -16.33 9.14 19.73
C SER A 167 -16.33 8.67 18.27
N TYR A 168 -16.38 7.35 18.07
CA TYR A 168 -16.44 6.79 16.71
C TYR A 168 -17.69 7.25 15.95
N GLN A 169 -18.78 7.55 16.67
CA GLN A 169 -20.03 8.05 16.10
C GLN A 169 -19.88 9.47 15.57
N ASP A 170 -19.29 10.36 16.34
CA ASP A 170 -19.07 11.76 15.93
C ASP A 170 -18.08 11.83 14.76
N LEU A 171 -17.07 10.98 14.78
CA LEU A 171 -16.09 10.90 13.69
C LEU A 171 -16.73 10.38 12.39
N ALA A 172 -17.59 9.35 12.48
CA ALA A 172 -18.34 8.83 11.33
C ALA A 172 -19.35 9.86 10.80
N ALA A 173 -20.04 10.58 11.69
CA ALA A 173 -21.02 11.62 11.32
C ALA A 173 -20.38 12.83 10.65
N SER A 174 -19.08 13.06 10.78
CA SER A 174 -18.37 14.20 10.16
C SER A 174 -18.32 14.15 8.63
N GLY A 175 -18.68 13.04 8.00
CA GLY A 175 -18.68 12.84 6.54
C GLY A 175 -17.28 12.72 5.91
N SER A 176 -16.22 13.08 6.62
CA SER A 176 -14.82 12.95 6.19
C SER A 176 -13.93 12.61 7.37
N PRO A 177 -13.99 11.35 7.87
CA PRO A 177 -13.19 10.92 9.01
C PRO A 177 -11.70 10.96 8.68
N SER A 178 -10.96 11.77 9.43
CA SER A 178 -9.50 11.90 9.28
C SER A 178 -8.85 12.32 10.61
N LEU A 179 -7.52 12.16 10.70
CA LEU A 179 -6.78 12.68 11.86
C LEU A 179 -7.01 14.18 12.05
N THR A 180 -7.03 14.95 10.97
CA THR A 180 -7.29 16.38 11.01
C THR A 180 -8.68 16.68 11.55
N THR A 181 -9.71 15.96 11.09
CA THR A 181 -11.09 16.11 11.54
C THR A 181 -11.22 15.82 13.04
N ALA A 182 -10.54 14.81 13.56
CA ALA A 182 -10.53 14.50 14.98
C ALA A 182 -10.04 15.69 15.83
N PHE A 183 -8.99 16.37 15.40
CA PHE A 183 -8.48 17.55 16.10
C PHE A 183 -9.40 18.77 15.98
N VAL A 184 -10.05 18.97 14.84
CA VAL A 184 -11.05 20.02 14.64
C VAL A 184 -12.27 19.80 15.55
N LEU A 185 -12.77 18.57 15.67
CA LEU A 185 -13.91 18.25 16.51
C LEU A 185 -13.67 18.50 18.02
N VAL A 186 -12.42 18.44 18.48
CA VAL A 186 -12.06 18.79 19.85
C VAL A 186 -11.66 20.27 20.03
N GLY A 187 -11.81 21.10 18.99
CA GLY A 187 -11.50 22.53 19.02
C GLY A 187 -10.01 22.86 18.89
N ALA A 188 -9.18 21.92 18.41
CA ALA A 188 -7.75 22.09 18.23
C ALA A 188 -7.39 22.37 16.74
N ASP A 189 -8.02 23.36 16.11
CA ASP A 189 -7.84 23.68 14.69
C ASP A 189 -6.39 23.95 14.29
N TRP A 190 -5.63 24.56 15.19
CA TRP A 190 -4.21 24.84 14.97
C TRP A 190 -3.39 23.54 14.77
N ALA A 191 -3.69 22.51 15.58
CA ALA A 191 -3.05 21.21 15.47
C ALA A 191 -3.49 20.49 14.19
N GLY A 192 -4.79 20.60 13.82
CA GLY A 192 -5.31 20.11 12.55
C GLY A 192 -4.55 20.69 11.34
N LYS A 193 -4.24 21.97 11.33
CA LYS A 193 -3.44 22.62 10.28
C LYS A 193 -2.02 22.06 10.19
N VAL A 194 -1.33 21.90 11.32
CA VAL A 194 0.01 21.30 11.38
C VAL A 194 0.00 19.88 10.84
N ILE A 195 -0.98 19.08 11.26
CA ILE A 195 -1.15 17.68 10.82
C ILE A 195 -1.40 17.63 9.31
N SER A 196 -2.26 18.49 8.75
CA SER A 196 -2.54 18.55 7.32
C SER A 196 -1.28 18.80 6.48
N VAL A 197 -0.44 19.75 6.90
CA VAL A 197 0.85 20.02 6.24
C VAL A 197 1.77 18.80 6.34
N GLY A 198 1.83 18.18 7.52
CA GLY A 198 2.64 16.99 7.76
C GLY A 198 2.22 15.79 6.89
N ILE A 199 0.90 15.58 6.72
CA ILE A 199 0.34 14.55 5.85
C ILE A 199 0.75 14.80 4.39
N LEU A 200 0.59 16.04 3.89
CA LEU A 200 0.97 16.39 2.51
C LEU A 200 2.45 16.08 2.23
N VAL A 201 3.34 16.53 3.11
CA VAL A 201 4.77 16.27 2.99
C VAL A 201 5.06 14.75 3.11
N GLY A 202 4.37 14.07 4.02
CA GLY A 202 4.47 12.63 4.21
C GLY A 202 4.09 11.84 2.95
N LEU A 203 2.92 12.12 2.39
CA LEU A 203 2.41 11.45 1.18
C LEU A 203 3.31 11.67 -0.03
N THR A 204 3.90 12.86 -0.17
CA THR A 204 4.87 13.18 -1.23
C THR A 204 5.96 12.12 -1.35
N SER A 205 6.59 11.76 -0.24
CA SER A 205 7.68 10.77 -0.25
C SER A 205 7.17 9.34 -0.48
N VAL A 206 5.95 9.01 -0.02
CA VAL A 206 5.34 7.69 -0.26
C VAL A 206 5.07 7.48 -1.75
N ILE A 207 4.41 8.45 -2.40
CA ILE A 207 4.11 8.40 -3.84
C ILE A 207 5.40 8.17 -4.64
N MET A 208 6.46 8.90 -4.30
CA MET A 208 7.74 8.81 -5.00
C MET A 208 8.39 7.43 -4.84
N VAL A 209 8.39 6.86 -3.64
CA VAL A 209 8.95 5.52 -3.37
C VAL A 209 8.13 4.43 -4.07
N LEU A 210 6.79 4.52 -4.02
CA LEU A 210 5.91 3.54 -4.67
C LEU A 210 6.02 3.58 -6.19
N LEU A 211 6.07 4.78 -6.80
CA LEU A 211 6.29 4.92 -8.24
C LEU A 211 7.65 4.35 -8.67
N LEU A 212 8.69 4.58 -7.86
CA LEU A 212 10.02 4.01 -8.12
C LEU A 212 9.98 2.47 -7.99
N GLY A 213 9.34 1.93 -6.95
CA GLY A 213 9.17 0.50 -6.76
C GLY A 213 8.43 -0.16 -7.93
N LEU A 214 7.32 0.43 -8.36
CA LEU A 214 6.52 -0.05 -9.49
C LEU A 214 7.37 -0.07 -10.78
N THR A 215 8.09 1.00 -11.07
CA THR A 215 8.94 1.04 -12.28
C THR A 215 10.06 0.01 -12.23
N ARG A 216 10.66 -0.27 -11.07
CA ARG A 216 11.67 -1.32 -10.90
C ARG A 216 11.11 -2.73 -11.17
N VAL A 217 9.92 -3.03 -10.62
CA VAL A 217 9.26 -4.32 -10.86
C VAL A 217 8.96 -4.52 -12.34
N VAL A 218 8.34 -3.53 -13.01
CA VAL A 218 8.04 -3.61 -14.44
C VAL A 218 9.32 -3.70 -15.28
N PHE A 219 10.38 -3.00 -14.89
CA PHE A 219 11.69 -3.08 -15.54
C PHE A 219 12.28 -4.50 -15.43
N ALA A 220 12.28 -5.09 -14.23
CA ALA A 220 12.76 -6.45 -14.01
C ALA A 220 11.95 -7.47 -14.83
N MET A 221 10.62 -7.36 -14.83
CA MET A 221 9.76 -8.23 -15.65
C MET A 221 10.06 -8.11 -17.16
N SER A 222 10.33 -6.91 -17.65
CA SER A 222 10.69 -6.68 -19.05
C SER A 222 12.10 -7.22 -19.38
N ARG A 223 13.07 -7.07 -18.47
CA ARG A 223 14.42 -7.64 -18.58
C ARG A 223 14.38 -9.17 -18.67
N ASP A 224 13.54 -9.79 -17.84
CA ASP A 224 13.39 -11.24 -17.80
C ASP A 224 12.53 -11.79 -18.96
N GLY A 225 12.03 -10.93 -19.84
CA GLY A 225 11.26 -11.29 -21.03
C GLY A 225 9.79 -11.61 -20.73
N LEU A 226 9.28 -11.32 -19.53
CA LEU A 226 7.86 -11.45 -19.17
C LEU A 226 7.01 -10.35 -19.80
N LEU A 227 7.61 -9.20 -20.09
CA LEU A 227 7.02 -8.08 -20.82
C LEU A 227 7.90 -7.73 -22.05
N PRO A 228 7.37 -6.96 -23.04
CA PRO A 228 8.15 -6.57 -24.20
C PRO A 228 9.45 -5.85 -23.84
N ARG A 229 10.57 -6.34 -24.34
CA ARG A 229 11.92 -5.80 -24.06
C ARG A 229 12.11 -4.33 -24.43
N GLY A 230 11.29 -3.80 -25.32
CA GLY A 230 11.32 -2.39 -25.72
C GLY A 230 11.01 -1.42 -24.56
N VAL A 231 10.31 -1.91 -23.53
CA VAL A 231 9.90 -1.13 -22.34
C VAL A 231 11.06 -0.87 -21.39
N SER A 232 12.03 -1.80 -21.30
CA SER A 232 13.18 -1.71 -20.40
C SER A 232 14.37 -0.90 -20.94
N ARG A 233 14.25 -0.28 -22.13
CA ARG A 233 15.36 0.52 -22.69
C ARG A 233 15.62 1.76 -21.86
N THR A 234 16.87 1.87 -21.39
CA THR A 234 17.34 3.05 -20.64
C THR A 234 17.70 4.19 -21.59
N SER A 235 17.41 5.42 -21.17
CA SER A 235 17.78 6.62 -21.92
C SER A 235 19.28 6.89 -21.77
N PRO A 236 20.04 7.12 -22.86
CA PRO A 236 21.46 7.46 -22.79
C PRO A 236 21.74 8.77 -22.00
N ARG A 237 20.79 9.72 -22.06
CA ARG A 237 20.92 11.04 -21.45
C ARG A 237 20.67 11.01 -19.94
N PHE A 238 19.62 10.31 -19.49
CA PHE A 238 19.18 10.34 -18.09
C PHE A 238 19.58 9.09 -17.31
N ARG A 239 20.09 8.05 -17.98
CA ARG A 239 20.44 6.74 -17.40
C ARG A 239 19.27 6.10 -16.63
N THR A 240 18.05 6.47 -16.99
CA THR A 240 16.79 5.95 -16.42
C THR A 240 15.91 5.41 -17.54
N PRO A 241 15.00 4.47 -17.27
CA PRO A 241 14.04 3.97 -18.26
C PRO A 241 12.89 4.98 -18.47
N VAL A 242 13.19 6.15 -19.05
CA VAL A 242 12.24 7.28 -19.20
C VAL A 242 10.93 6.86 -19.86
N ARG A 243 10.99 6.03 -20.92
CA ARG A 243 9.78 5.55 -21.62
C ARG A 243 8.88 4.75 -20.69
N LEU A 244 9.48 3.87 -19.88
CA LEU A 244 8.75 3.09 -18.87
C LEU A 244 8.14 3.99 -17.82
N GLN A 245 8.91 4.91 -17.26
CA GLN A 245 8.45 5.82 -16.21
C GLN A 245 7.29 6.70 -16.68
N VAL A 246 7.39 7.27 -17.88
CA VAL A 246 6.31 8.07 -18.48
C VAL A 246 5.09 7.20 -18.76
N GLY A 247 5.27 6.01 -19.33
CA GLY A 247 4.15 5.09 -19.59
C GLY A 247 3.42 4.67 -18.30
N VAL A 248 4.17 4.27 -17.28
CA VAL A 248 3.62 3.94 -15.95
C VAL A 248 2.94 5.17 -15.33
N GLY A 249 3.58 6.35 -15.40
CA GLY A 249 3.02 7.59 -14.88
C GLY A 249 1.70 7.96 -15.52
N ILE A 250 1.55 7.82 -16.84
CA ILE A 250 0.30 8.08 -17.55
C ILE A 250 -0.80 7.10 -17.07
N VAL A 251 -0.48 5.80 -17.01
CA VAL A 251 -1.45 4.79 -16.53
C VAL A 251 -1.89 5.08 -15.10
N VAL A 252 -0.94 5.35 -14.20
CA VAL A 252 -1.24 5.67 -12.79
C VAL A 252 -2.05 6.96 -12.68
N ALA A 253 -1.71 8.02 -13.44
CA ALA A 253 -2.45 9.27 -13.44
C ALA A 253 -3.90 9.10 -13.92
N LEU A 254 -4.12 8.31 -14.99
CA LEU A 254 -5.46 8.01 -15.49
C LEU A 254 -6.28 7.21 -14.46
N ILE A 255 -5.69 6.18 -13.86
CA ILE A 255 -6.37 5.38 -12.83
C ILE A 255 -6.69 6.27 -11.61
N ALA A 256 -5.74 7.05 -11.12
CA ALA A 256 -5.93 7.91 -9.96
C ALA A 256 -6.92 9.06 -10.19
N GLY A 257 -7.01 9.57 -11.42
CA GLY A 257 -7.93 10.64 -11.77
C GLY A 257 -9.36 10.20 -12.08
N LEU A 258 -9.55 8.92 -12.45
CA LEU A 258 -10.84 8.38 -12.90
C LEU A 258 -11.49 7.41 -11.90
N SER A 259 -10.72 6.92 -10.92
CA SER A 259 -11.20 5.92 -9.97
C SER A 259 -11.44 6.51 -8.58
N LYS A 260 -12.47 6.03 -7.91
CA LYS A 260 -12.73 6.36 -6.51
C LYS A 260 -11.66 5.71 -5.61
N VAL A 261 -11.29 6.40 -4.53
CA VAL A 261 -10.22 5.97 -3.60
C VAL A 261 -10.56 4.62 -2.97
N GLU A 262 -11.81 4.43 -2.57
CA GLU A 262 -12.28 3.20 -1.91
C GLU A 262 -12.09 1.96 -2.80
N LEU A 263 -12.34 2.12 -4.11
CA LEU A 263 -12.10 1.07 -5.09
C LEU A 263 -10.62 0.70 -5.17
N LEU A 264 -9.74 1.70 -5.18
CA LEU A 264 -8.31 1.49 -5.27
C LEU A 264 -7.75 0.83 -4.02
N GLU A 265 -8.21 1.23 -2.84
CA GLU A 265 -7.83 0.62 -1.56
C GLU A 265 -8.19 -0.86 -1.51
N GLU A 266 -9.41 -1.24 -1.89
CA GLU A 266 -9.84 -2.63 -1.93
C GLU A 266 -9.00 -3.47 -2.92
N MET A 267 -8.75 -2.94 -4.12
CA MET A 267 -7.94 -3.63 -5.14
C MET A 267 -6.49 -3.80 -4.71
N ILE A 268 -5.90 -2.81 -4.04
CA ILE A 268 -4.54 -2.90 -3.49
C ILE A 268 -4.50 -3.94 -2.38
N ASN A 269 -5.48 -3.93 -1.47
CA ASN A 269 -5.55 -4.86 -0.36
C ASN A 269 -5.64 -6.31 -0.84
N ILE A 270 -6.56 -6.62 -1.75
CA ILE A 270 -6.72 -8.00 -2.24
C ILE A 270 -5.48 -8.47 -3.01
N GLY A 271 -4.87 -7.59 -3.82
CA GLY A 271 -3.64 -7.90 -4.55
C GLY A 271 -2.47 -8.20 -3.63
N THR A 272 -2.24 -7.36 -2.62
CA THR A 272 -1.14 -7.51 -1.66
C THR A 272 -1.35 -8.71 -0.75
N LEU A 273 -2.56 -8.89 -0.20
CA LEU A 273 -2.90 -10.06 0.62
C LEU A 273 -2.71 -11.37 -0.16
N SER A 274 -3.10 -11.41 -1.44
CA SER A 274 -2.90 -12.60 -2.28
C SER A 274 -1.44 -12.92 -2.49
N ALA A 275 -0.58 -11.91 -2.71
CA ALA A 275 0.87 -12.10 -2.79
C ALA A 275 1.43 -12.65 -1.47
N PHE A 276 0.97 -12.15 -0.33
CA PHE A 276 1.41 -12.64 0.98
C PHE A 276 0.92 -14.06 1.28
N VAL A 277 -0.26 -14.45 0.82
CA VAL A 277 -0.72 -15.85 0.84
C VAL A 277 0.27 -16.75 0.08
N LEU A 278 0.60 -16.36 -1.16
CA LEU A 278 1.52 -17.12 -1.99
C LEU A 278 2.92 -17.25 -1.37
N VAL A 279 3.47 -16.15 -0.86
CA VAL A 279 4.76 -16.12 -0.18
C VAL A 279 4.73 -16.98 1.09
N SER A 280 3.67 -16.84 1.89
CA SER A 280 3.53 -17.59 3.16
C SER A 280 3.48 -19.09 2.94
N PHE A 281 2.73 -19.58 1.97
CA PHE A 281 2.72 -21.01 1.62
C PHE A 281 3.96 -21.44 0.83
N GLY A 282 4.57 -20.53 0.08
CA GLY A 282 5.81 -20.77 -0.66
C GLY A 282 7.00 -21.09 0.26
N VAL A 283 7.10 -20.47 1.43
CA VAL A 283 8.19 -20.71 2.39
C VAL A 283 8.31 -22.18 2.81
N PRO A 284 7.28 -22.86 3.34
CA PRO A 284 7.38 -24.26 3.73
C PRO A 284 7.57 -25.19 2.53
N ILE A 285 6.98 -24.87 1.37
CA ILE A 285 7.19 -25.63 0.13
C ILE A 285 8.66 -25.55 -0.28
N LEU A 286 9.23 -24.36 -0.37
CA LEU A 286 10.61 -24.15 -0.77
C LEU A 286 11.61 -24.77 0.22
N ARG A 287 11.27 -24.87 1.50
CA ARG A 287 12.10 -25.56 2.48
C ARG A 287 12.17 -27.07 2.26
N ARG A 288 11.09 -27.67 1.73
CA ARG A 288 11.03 -29.09 1.43
C ARG A 288 11.67 -29.43 0.07
N THR A 289 11.42 -28.59 -0.94
CA THR A 289 11.88 -28.85 -2.32
C THR A 289 13.32 -28.44 -2.58
N ARG A 290 13.81 -27.42 -1.87
CA ARG A 290 15.19 -26.89 -2.01
C ARG A 290 15.84 -26.74 -0.63
N PRO A 291 16.18 -27.82 0.05
CA PRO A 291 16.83 -27.80 1.37
C PRO A 291 18.27 -27.24 1.31
N ASP A 292 18.91 -27.33 0.18
CA ASP A 292 20.28 -26.95 -0.16
C ASP A 292 20.52 -25.44 -0.17
N LEU A 293 19.46 -24.62 -0.34
CA LEU A 293 19.60 -23.17 -0.41
C LEU A 293 20.12 -22.58 0.91
N ALA A 294 21.18 -21.80 0.82
CA ALA A 294 21.70 -21.03 1.96
C ALA A 294 20.65 -19.98 2.40
N ARG A 295 20.35 -19.95 3.70
CA ARG A 295 19.34 -19.05 4.29
C ARG A 295 19.96 -18.20 5.38
N GLY A 296 20.11 -16.91 5.12
CA GLY A 296 20.60 -15.94 6.12
C GLY A 296 19.60 -15.68 7.25
N PHE A 297 18.30 -15.78 6.95
CA PHE A 297 17.22 -15.69 7.93
C PHE A 297 16.32 -16.93 7.86
N ARG A 298 16.02 -17.51 9.02
CA ARG A 298 15.12 -18.64 9.14
C ARG A 298 13.88 -18.25 9.92
N VAL A 299 12.72 -18.32 9.28
CA VAL A 299 11.43 -18.08 9.95
C VAL A 299 11.28 -19.06 11.11
N PRO A 300 11.04 -18.58 12.35
CA PRO A 300 10.82 -19.44 13.50
C PRO A 300 9.53 -20.27 13.32
N TRP A 301 9.43 -21.39 14.03
CA TRP A 301 8.24 -22.25 14.05
C TRP A 301 7.70 -22.65 12.67
N SER A 302 8.57 -22.74 11.66
CA SER A 302 8.14 -23.25 10.35
C SER A 302 7.91 -24.77 10.43
N PRO A 303 6.80 -25.34 9.87
CA PRO A 303 5.89 -24.68 8.92
C PRO A 303 4.69 -23.93 9.54
N VAL A 304 4.51 -23.96 10.86
CA VAL A 304 3.30 -23.47 11.53
C VAL A 304 3.08 -21.98 11.32
N LEU A 305 4.08 -21.15 11.63
CA LEU A 305 3.94 -19.69 11.52
C LEU A 305 3.64 -19.20 10.08
N PRO A 306 4.32 -19.70 9.04
CA PRO A 306 3.96 -19.36 7.66
C PRO A 306 2.54 -19.78 7.28
N ILE A 307 2.09 -20.96 7.70
CA ILE A 307 0.73 -21.42 7.41
C ILE A 307 -0.31 -20.52 8.10
N LEU A 308 -0.10 -20.22 9.38
CA LEU A 308 -1.00 -19.31 10.11
C LEU A 308 -1.04 -17.91 9.48
N SER A 309 0.11 -17.40 9.04
CA SER A 309 0.18 -16.13 8.31
C SER A 309 -0.64 -16.17 7.01
N GLY A 310 -0.47 -17.23 6.21
CA GLY A 310 -1.23 -17.40 4.98
C GLY A 310 -2.74 -17.51 5.23
N LEU A 311 -3.15 -18.27 6.26
CA LEU A 311 -4.55 -18.38 6.66
C LEU A 311 -5.13 -17.04 7.17
N ALA A 312 -4.36 -16.26 7.92
CA ALA A 312 -4.78 -14.93 8.37
C ALA A 312 -4.99 -13.98 7.18
N CYS A 313 -4.08 -14.01 6.19
CA CYS A 313 -4.24 -13.22 4.96
C CYS A 313 -5.49 -13.67 4.18
N LEU A 314 -5.73 -14.97 4.03
CA LEU A 314 -6.95 -15.48 3.40
C LEU A 314 -8.21 -15.05 4.16
N TRP A 315 -8.18 -15.10 5.49
CA TRP A 315 -9.29 -14.64 6.31
C TRP A 315 -9.58 -13.15 6.08
N LEU A 316 -8.54 -12.30 6.08
CA LEU A 316 -8.72 -10.87 5.77
C LEU A 316 -9.29 -10.67 4.36
N MET A 317 -8.84 -11.44 3.37
CA MET A 317 -9.37 -11.36 2.01
C MET A 317 -10.87 -11.71 1.94
N THR A 318 -11.36 -12.65 2.75
CA THR A 318 -12.79 -12.99 2.76
C THR A 318 -13.68 -11.88 3.33
N ASN A 319 -13.11 -10.92 4.05
CA ASN A 319 -13.81 -9.74 4.56
C ASN A 319 -13.85 -8.58 3.55
N LEU A 320 -13.18 -8.68 2.41
CA LEU A 320 -13.32 -7.74 1.29
C LEU A 320 -14.58 -8.03 0.50
N THR A 321 -15.09 -7.03 -0.24
CA THR A 321 -16.35 -7.16 -0.98
C THR A 321 -16.28 -8.25 -2.06
N THR A 322 -17.39 -8.90 -2.32
CA THR A 322 -17.53 -9.93 -3.38
C THR A 322 -17.19 -9.33 -4.75
N LEU A 323 -17.54 -8.07 -4.99
CA LEU A 323 -17.21 -7.35 -6.21
C LEU A 323 -15.70 -7.17 -6.39
N THR A 324 -14.96 -6.92 -5.31
CA THR A 324 -13.49 -6.84 -5.33
C THR A 324 -12.87 -8.17 -5.69
N TRP A 325 -13.41 -9.29 -5.21
CA TRP A 325 -12.98 -10.62 -5.63
C TRP A 325 -13.21 -10.86 -7.12
N LEU A 326 -14.34 -10.45 -7.67
CA LEU A 326 -14.61 -10.58 -9.12
C LEU A 326 -13.63 -9.75 -9.95
N ARG A 327 -13.36 -8.52 -9.53
CA ARG A 327 -12.37 -7.65 -10.18
C ARG A 327 -10.97 -8.25 -10.11
N PHE A 328 -10.59 -8.77 -8.95
CA PHE A 328 -9.31 -9.46 -8.75
C PHE A 328 -9.17 -10.67 -9.65
N LEU A 329 -10.18 -11.54 -9.71
CA LEU A 329 -10.17 -12.72 -10.58
C LEU A 329 -10.11 -12.35 -12.06
N ALA A 330 -10.83 -11.31 -12.48
CA ALA A 330 -10.75 -10.78 -13.85
C ALA A 330 -9.33 -10.29 -14.17
N TRP A 331 -8.70 -9.56 -13.23
CA TRP A 331 -7.34 -9.09 -13.36
C TRP A 331 -6.32 -10.24 -13.41
N MET A 332 -6.49 -11.24 -12.56
CA MET A 332 -5.65 -12.46 -12.57
C MET A 332 -5.80 -13.24 -13.87
N ALA A 333 -7.03 -13.36 -14.39
CA ALA A 333 -7.27 -14.00 -15.67
C ALA A 333 -6.58 -13.25 -16.82
N ALA A 334 -6.66 -11.91 -16.84
CA ALA A 334 -5.95 -11.08 -17.82
C ALA A 334 -4.43 -11.29 -17.71
N GLY A 335 -3.87 -11.31 -16.50
CA GLY A 335 -2.46 -11.61 -16.26
C GLY A 335 -2.06 -13.01 -16.76
N LEU A 336 -2.89 -14.02 -16.51
CA LEU A 336 -2.66 -15.38 -16.96
C LEU A 336 -2.69 -15.49 -18.49
N VAL A 337 -3.59 -14.77 -19.16
CA VAL A 337 -3.64 -14.71 -20.62
C VAL A 337 -2.35 -14.08 -21.17
N ILE A 338 -1.90 -12.95 -20.61
CA ILE A 338 -0.64 -12.32 -21.00
C ILE A 338 0.53 -13.29 -20.80
N TYR A 339 0.55 -13.99 -19.65
CA TYR A 339 1.59 -14.97 -19.35
C TYR A 339 1.62 -16.12 -20.36
N THR A 340 0.47 -16.73 -20.65
CA THR A 340 0.40 -17.89 -21.56
C THR A 340 0.65 -17.53 -23.02
N VAL A 341 0.13 -16.39 -23.47
CA VAL A 341 0.24 -15.96 -24.88
C VAL A 341 1.63 -15.40 -25.18
N TYR A 342 2.17 -14.58 -24.25
CA TYR A 342 3.43 -13.87 -24.48
C TYR A 342 4.58 -14.37 -23.62
N SER A 343 4.45 -14.30 -22.29
CA SER A 343 5.57 -14.44 -21.34
C SER A 343 6.17 -15.84 -21.36
N TYR A 344 5.35 -16.88 -21.44
CA TYR A 344 5.81 -18.27 -21.45
C TYR A 344 6.79 -18.56 -22.59
N ARG A 345 6.53 -17.97 -23.79
CA ARG A 345 7.38 -18.18 -24.98
C ARG A 345 8.60 -17.26 -25.02
N HIS A 346 8.57 -16.13 -24.31
CA HIS A 346 9.61 -15.08 -24.39
C HIS A 346 10.45 -14.99 -23.12
N SER A 347 10.08 -15.68 -22.04
CA SER A 347 10.85 -15.68 -20.79
C SER A 347 12.22 -16.32 -21.00
N ARG A 348 13.26 -15.76 -20.35
CA ARG A 348 14.62 -16.31 -20.38
C ARG A 348 14.67 -17.74 -19.87
N ILE A 349 14.00 -18.00 -18.73
CA ILE A 349 13.92 -19.34 -18.13
C ILE A 349 13.22 -20.33 -19.08
N GLY A 350 12.13 -19.92 -19.74
CA GLY A 350 11.40 -20.75 -20.71
C GLY A 350 12.24 -21.10 -21.94
N ARG A 351 13.26 -20.29 -22.26
CA ARG A 351 14.22 -20.51 -23.35
C ARG A 351 15.51 -21.18 -22.89
N GLY A 352 15.64 -21.51 -21.61
CA GLY A 352 16.86 -22.12 -21.06
C GLY A 352 18.07 -21.15 -20.98
N GLU A 353 17.82 -19.84 -21.10
CA GLU A 353 18.86 -18.81 -20.93
C GLU A 353 19.15 -18.63 -19.43
N GLU A 354 20.44 -18.57 -19.04
CA GLU A 354 20.79 -18.23 -17.65
C GLU A 354 20.33 -16.81 -17.30
N PRO A 355 19.93 -16.58 -16.03
CA PRO A 355 19.63 -15.23 -15.55
C PRO A 355 20.85 -14.32 -15.80
N GLU A 356 20.64 -13.16 -16.40
CA GLU A 356 21.71 -12.16 -16.54
C GLU A 356 22.14 -11.75 -15.14
N PRO A 357 23.43 -11.85 -14.79
CA PRO A 357 23.90 -11.31 -13.52
C PRO A 357 23.49 -9.85 -13.43
N ALA A 358 23.01 -9.43 -12.27
CA ALA A 358 22.69 -8.02 -12.04
C ALA A 358 23.92 -7.21 -12.47
N ASP A 359 23.73 -6.28 -13.44
CA ASP A 359 24.83 -5.51 -14.02
C ASP A 359 25.74 -5.01 -12.90
N GLU A 360 26.99 -5.44 -12.92
CA GLU A 360 28.03 -4.81 -12.13
C GLU A 360 27.93 -3.29 -12.38
N PRO A 361 27.89 -2.48 -11.34
CA PRO A 361 27.88 -1.03 -11.52
C PRO A 361 29.07 -0.67 -12.41
N ALA A 362 28.79 -0.06 -13.56
CA ALA A 362 29.84 0.35 -14.49
C ALA A 362 30.96 1.04 -13.69
N PRO A 363 32.23 0.66 -13.88
CA PRO A 363 33.32 1.20 -13.11
C PRO A 363 33.24 2.73 -13.20
N ALA A 364 33.31 3.35 -12.03
CA ALA A 364 33.34 4.81 -11.90
C ALA A 364 34.62 5.32 -12.58
N HIS A 365 34.46 5.92 -13.76
CA HIS A 365 35.46 6.77 -14.38
C HIS A 365 35.15 8.23 -14.08
#